data_f9610737be46b5944340349d0d767b56
#
_entry.id   f9610737be46b5944340349d0d767b56
#
_cell.length_a   1.000
_cell.length_b   1.000
_cell.length_c   1.000
_cell.angle_alpha   90.00
_cell.angle_beta   90.00
_cell.angle_gamma   90.00
#
_symmetry.space_group_name_H-M   'P 1'
#
loop_
_entity.id
_entity.type
_entity.pdbx_description
1 polymer ?
#
loop_
_entity_poly.entity_id
_entity_poly.type
_entity_poly.pdbx_seq_one_letter_code
_entity_poly.pdbx_strand_id
1 'polypeptide(L)'
;MPVHESEAIILQTYPLGEADRLISFLSRTMGRVRGVAAGARRTKSRFGSTLERLSHVRIWFFERPSRELVRINQCELIESFLDAFRDYASGIALAIFSEVTEAVLPDHEASDPNFRLLLLSAQSVKKTGKPELALAYFTLWTVKLGGWLPPLDACAKCGRTLAPSEAAYFSRSASAVMCGKCRVPGLRVISVAALGAARKMLAERLDRITEEMIQPKAARELSDVMLDVIEHQIDRKLQARELLESPA
;
A
#
# COMPACT_ATOMS: atom_id res chain seq x y z
N MET A 1 -33.32 -1.80 -5.02
CA MET A 1 -31.87 -2.02 -4.92
C MET A 1 -31.32 -0.92 -4.04
N PRO A 2 -30.65 -1.23 -2.92
CA PRO A 2 -30.06 -0.18 -2.09
C PRO A 2 -28.92 0.51 -2.87
N VAL A 3 -28.92 1.83 -2.77
CA VAL A 3 -27.80 2.66 -3.23
C VAL A 3 -26.85 2.79 -2.06
N HIS A 4 -25.58 2.43 -2.28
CA HIS A 4 -24.52 2.67 -1.32
C HIS A 4 -23.79 3.95 -1.71
N GLU A 5 -23.55 4.81 -0.74
CA GLU A 5 -22.68 5.98 -0.86
C GLU A 5 -21.51 5.80 0.10
N SER A 6 -20.29 6.06 -0.39
CA SER A 6 -19.08 5.97 0.41
C SER A 6 -17.97 6.88 -0.13
N GLU A 7 -17.07 7.32 0.75
CA GLU A 7 -15.73 7.68 0.30
C GLU A 7 -15.00 6.43 -0.19
N ALA A 8 -14.25 6.56 -1.28
CA ALA A 8 -13.49 5.46 -1.86
C ALA A 8 -12.17 5.93 -2.49
N ILE A 9 -11.22 5.02 -2.60
CA ILE A 9 -9.98 5.23 -3.33
C ILE A 9 -9.93 4.21 -4.46
N ILE A 10 -9.75 4.67 -5.70
CA ILE A 10 -9.68 3.80 -6.87
C ILE A 10 -8.36 3.03 -6.84
N LEU A 11 -8.41 1.71 -6.82
CA LEU A 11 -7.21 0.87 -6.81
C LEU A 11 -6.77 0.52 -8.22
N GLN A 12 -7.65 -0.05 -9.02
CA GLN A 12 -7.34 -0.50 -10.37
C GLN A 12 -8.48 -0.21 -11.32
N THR A 13 -8.11 0.00 -12.58
CA THR A 13 -9.06 0.27 -13.66
C THR A 13 -8.69 -0.57 -14.87
N TYR A 14 -9.61 -1.40 -15.35
CA TYR A 14 -9.43 -2.27 -16.50
C TYR A 14 -10.47 -2.00 -17.58
N PRO A 15 -10.11 -2.08 -18.87
CA PRO A 15 -11.10 -2.06 -19.94
C PRO A 15 -12.06 -3.26 -19.80
N LEU A 16 -13.36 -3.02 -19.98
CA LEU A 16 -14.39 -4.05 -20.03
C LEU A 16 -15.24 -3.86 -21.29
N GLY A 17 -15.04 -4.72 -22.28
CA GLY A 17 -15.63 -4.53 -23.59
C GLY A 17 -15.22 -3.20 -24.25
N GLU A 18 -16.08 -2.66 -25.11
CA GLU A 18 -15.77 -1.46 -25.90
C GLU A 18 -15.97 -0.15 -25.14
N ALA A 19 -16.97 -0.07 -24.27
CA ALA A 19 -17.43 1.18 -23.68
C ALA A 19 -17.26 1.26 -22.15
N ASP A 20 -17.07 0.15 -21.46
CA ASP A 20 -17.13 0.08 -20.00
C ASP A 20 -15.73 -0.06 -19.37
N ARG A 21 -15.66 0.16 -18.07
CA ARG A 21 -14.47 -0.15 -17.24
C ARG A 21 -14.87 -1.02 -16.07
N LEU A 22 -14.03 -2.02 -15.75
CA LEU A 22 -14.04 -2.72 -14.48
C LEU A 22 -13.15 -1.95 -13.51
N ILE A 23 -13.69 -1.60 -12.37
CA ILE A 23 -13.02 -0.78 -11.36
C ILE A 23 -12.90 -1.60 -10.08
N SER A 24 -11.69 -1.67 -9.52
CA SER A 24 -11.49 -2.07 -8.14
C SER A 24 -11.25 -0.82 -7.30
N PHE A 25 -11.94 -0.70 -6.17
CA PHE A 25 -11.83 0.43 -5.27
C PHE A 25 -11.91 0.01 -3.81
N LEU A 26 -11.22 0.74 -2.96
CA LEU A 26 -11.32 0.61 -1.51
C LEU A 26 -12.39 1.58 -1.01
N SER A 27 -13.55 1.04 -0.67
CA SER A 27 -14.62 1.79 0.01
C SER A 27 -14.31 1.87 1.50
N ARG A 28 -14.53 3.03 2.09
CA ARG A 28 -14.32 3.25 3.53
C ARG A 28 -15.27 2.42 4.40
N THR A 29 -16.49 2.21 3.90
CA THR A 29 -17.57 1.53 4.65
C THR A 29 -17.74 0.06 4.29
N MET A 30 -17.25 -0.39 3.12
CA MET A 30 -17.47 -1.75 2.61
C MET A 30 -16.18 -2.50 2.27
N GLY A 31 -15.01 -1.89 2.50
CA GLY A 31 -13.74 -2.49 2.15
C GLY A 31 -13.48 -2.51 0.65
N ARG A 32 -12.75 -3.50 0.16
CA ARG A 32 -12.45 -3.63 -1.26
C ARG A 32 -13.69 -4.12 -2.02
N VAL A 33 -14.05 -3.39 -3.06
CA VAL A 33 -15.23 -3.68 -3.90
C VAL A 33 -14.83 -3.59 -5.36
N ARG A 34 -15.41 -4.47 -6.19
CA ARG A 34 -15.27 -4.44 -7.65
C ARG A 34 -16.59 -4.08 -8.30
N GLY A 35 -16.52 -3.20 -9.30
CA GLY A 35 -17.72 -2.73 -9.96
C GLY A 35 -17.53 -2.36 -11.42
N VAL A 36 -18.63 -2.31 -12.15
CA VAL A 36 -18.67 -1.90 -13.56
C VAL A 36 -19.14 -0.46 -13.66
N ALA A 37 -18.28 0.37 -14.28
CA ALA A 37 -18.59 1.75 -14.67
C ALA A 37 -19.02 1.76 -16.14
N ALA A 38 -20.33 1.66 -16.38
CA ALA A 38 -20.89 1.58 -17.73
C ALA A 38 -20.70 2.89 -18.48
N GLY A 39 -20.20 2.82 -19.72
CA GLY A 39 -19.92 3.96 -20.58
C GLY A 39 -18.68 4.77 -20.15
N ALA A 40 -17.86 4.29 -19.24
CA ALA A 40 -16.71 5.03 -18.73
C ALA A 40 -15.62 5.32 -19.78
N ARG A 41 -15.59 4.57 -20.89
CA ARG A 41 -14.64 4.78 -22.02
C ARG A 41 -15.19 5.67 -23.12
N ARG A 42 -16.44 6.09 -23.04
CA ARG A 42 -17.02 6.99 -24.04
C ARG A 42 -16.46 8.39 -23.89
N THR A 43 -16.29 9.12 -25.00
CA THR A 43 -15.74 10.49 -25.04
C THR A 43 -16.50 11.47 -24.13
N LYS A 44 -17.82 11.31 -24.01
CA LYS A 44 -18.67 12.10 -23.10
C LYS A 44 -19.08 11.29 -21.87
N SER A 45 -18.09 10.61 -21.25
CA SER A 45 -18.34 9.84 -20.03
C SER A 45 -18.65 10.76 -18.86
N ARG A 46 -19.67 10.40 -18.05
CA ARG A 46 -20.00 11.10 -16.80
C ARG A 46 -18.94 10.95 -15.71
N PHE A 47 -18.03 9.99 -15.86
CA PHE A 47 -16.99 9.72 -14.86
C PHE A 47 -15.75 10.61 -15.02
N GLY A 48 -15.46 11.12 -16.24
CA GLY A 48 -14.27 11.95 -16.46
C GLY A 48 -12.99 11.29 -15.95
N SER A 49 -12.20 12.04 -15.15
CA SER A 49 -10.96 11.58 -14.51
C SER A 49 -11.16 10.94 -13.14
N THR A 50 -12.38 10.77 -12.66
CA THR A 50 -12.64 10.27 -11.30
C THR A 50 -12.25 8.81 -11.10
N LEU A 51 -12.11 8.04 -12.18
CA LEU A 51 -11.77 6.62 -12.15
C LEU A 51 -10.28 6.34 -12.40
N GLU A 52 -9.43 7.36 -12.34
CA GLU A 52 -7.98 7.17 -12.43
C GLU A 52 -7.42 6.56 -11.12
N ARG A 53 -6.31 5.83 -11.24
CA ARG A 53 -5.68 5.14 -10.10
C ARG A 53 -5.42 6.09 -8.95
N LEU A 54 -5.73 5.66 -7.74
CA LEU A 54 -5.64 6.36 -6.47
C LEU A 54 -6.53 7.61 -6.36
N SER A 55 -7.37 7.95 -7.35
CA SER A 55 -8.34 9.02 -7.16
C SER A 55 -9.14 8.78 -5.89
N HIS A 56 -9.14 9.75 -4.96
CA HIS A 56 -10.01 9.78 -3.80
C HIS A 56 -11.34 10.39 -4.24
N VAL A 57 -12.41 9.64 -4.10
CA VAL A 57 -13.73 9.97 -4.67
C VAL A 57 -14.83 9.73 -3.65
N ARG A 58 -15.96 10.41 -3.86
CA ARG A 58 -17.25 9.98 -3.34
C ARG A 58 -17.92 9.15 -4.44
N ILE A 59 -18.32 7.93 -4.12
CA ILE A 59 -18.82 6.94 -5.07
C ILE A 59 -20.23 6.49 -4.69
N TRP A 60 -21.12 6.36 -5.67
CA TRP A 60 -22.45 5.78 -5.52
C TRP A 60 -22.54 4.54 -6.41
N PHE A 61 -22.95 3.43 -5.80
CA PHE A 61 -23.06 2.15 -6.49
C PHE A 61 -24.25 1.32 -5.98
N PHE A 62 -24.65 0.34 -6.78
CA PHE A 62 -25.73 -0.58 -6.48
C PHE A 62 -25.19 -2.01 -6.39
N GLU A 63 -25.55 -2.71 -5.34
CA GLU A 63 -25.36 -4.16 -5.23
C GLU A 63 -26.51 -4.90 -5.89
N ARG A 64 -26.19 -6.02 -6.52
CA ARG A 64 -27.17 -6.97 -7.04
C ARG A 64 -26.95 -8.31 -6.35
N PRO A 65 -27.95 -8.90 -5.68
CA PRO A 65 -27.81 -10.14 -4.92
C PRO A 65 -27.26 -11.34 -5.72
N SER A 66 -27.39 -11.30 -7.04
CA SER A 66 -26.95 -12.38 -7.94
C SER A 66 -25.62 -12.09 -8.67
N ARG A 67 -24.89 -11.02 -8.32
CA ARG A 67 -23.67 -10.63 -9.02
C ARG A 67 -22.60 -10.18 -8.03
N GLU A 68 -21.38 -10.65 -8.23
CA GLU A 68 -20.20 -10.23 -7.47
C GLU A 68 -19.78 -8.78 -7.77
N LEU A 69 -20.06 -8.30 -8.98
CA LEU A 69 -19.70 -6.95 -9.41
C LEU A 69 -20.84 -5.98 -9.15
N VAL A 70 -20.55 -4.91 -8.42
CA VAL A 70 -21.48 -3.80 -8.22
C VAL A 70 -21.59 -2.97 -9.50
N ARG A 71 -22.69 -2.21 -9.65
CA ARG A 71 -22.83 -1.22 -10.71
C ARG A 71 -22.52 0.16 -10.18
N ILE A 72 -21.44 0.77 -10.66
CA ILE A 72 -21.07 2.15 -10.32
C ILE A 72 -21.98 3.10 -11.10
N ASN A 73 -22.68 3.95 -10.34
CA ASN A 73 -23.60 4.92 -10.91
C ASN A 73 -22.96 6.29 -11.12
N GLN A 74 -22.26 6.79 -10.09
CA GLN A 74 -21.68 8.12 -10.06
C GLN A 74 -20.40 8.11 -9.24
N CYS A 75 -19.46 8.98 -9.63
CA CYS A 75 -18.26 9.30 -8.85
C CYS A 75 -18.07 10.81 -8.86
N GLU A 76 -17.74 11.39 -7.71
CA GLU A 76 -17.31 12.77 -7.55
C GLU A 76 -15.89 12.81 -7.04
N LEU A 77 -15.03 13.57 -7.68
CA LEU A 77 -13.62 13.68 -7.30
C LEU A 77 -13.49 14.52 -6.04
N ILE A 78 -12.87 13.96 -5.00
CA ILE A 78 -12.46 14.67 -3.79
C ILE A 78 -11.01 15.13 -3.95
N GLU A 79 -10.11 14.21 -4.34
CA GLU A 79 -8.70 14.52 -4.54
C GLU A 79 -8.11 13.65 -5.66
N SER A 80 -7.28 14.27 -6.53
CA SER A 80 -6.51 13.57 -7.57
C SER A 80 -5.04 13.48 -7.19
N PHE A 81 -4.43 12.34 -7.53
CA PHE A 81 -3.00 12.10 -7.40
C PHE A 81 -2.30 11.99 -8.75
N LEU A 82 -3.00 12.29 -9.85
CA LEU A 82 -2.49 12.11 -11.23
C LEU A 82 -1.17 12.87 -11.47
N ASP A 83 -1.04 14.08 -10.94
CA ASP A 83 0.18 14.87 -11.10
C ASP A 83 1.40 14.25 -10.41
N ALA A 84 1.20 13.54 -9.29
CA ALA A 84 2.28 12.86 -8.60
C ALA A 84 2.82 11.63 -9.38
N PHE A 85 2.05 11.08 -10.33
CA PHE A 85 2.52 10.02 -11.23
C PHE A 85 3.48 10.52 -12.33
N ARG A 86 3.65 11.83 -12.51
CA ARG A 86 4.60 12.39 -13.48
C ARG A 86 6.05 12.23 -13.05
N ASP A 87 6.31 12.23 -11.76
CA ASP A 87 7.62 11.87 -11.21
C ASP A 87 7.74 10.34 -11.13
N TYR A 88 8.83 9.81 -11.68
CA TYR A 88 9.02 8.36 -11.81
C TYR A 88 9.01 7.63 -10.46
N ALA A 89 9.79 8.12 -9.49
CA ALA A 89 9.89 7.49 -8.17
C ALA A 89 8.57 7.56 -7.40
N SER A 90 7.88 8.71 -7.44
CA SER A 90 6.55 8.90 -6.87
C SER A 90 5.52 7.99 -7.54
N GLY A 91 5.57 7.89 -8.87
CA GLY A 91 4.68 7.03 -9.64
C GLY A 91 4.80 5.55 -9.27
N ILE A 92 6.01 5.05 -9.07
CA ILE A 92 6.27 3.68 -8.62
C ILE A 92 5.71 3.46 -7.20
N ALA A 93 6.00 4.38 -6.26
CA ALA A 93 5.49 4.24 -4.90
C ALA A 93 3.95 4.21 -4.86
N LEU A 94 3.30 5.09 -5.62
CA LEU A 94 1.84 5.12 -5.76
C LEU A 94 1.30 3.83 -6.41
N ALA A 95 2.00 3.27 -7.39
CA ALA A 95 1.64 1.99 -7.99
C ALA A 95 1.75 0.84 -6.99
N ILE A 96 2.81 0.82 -6.15
CA ILE A 96 2.97 -0.15 -5.07
C ILE A 96 1.84 -0.01 -4.04
N PHE A 97 1.47 1.21 -3.63
CA PHE A 97 0.36 1.40 -2.68
C PHE A 97 -0.94 0.78 -3.20
N SER A 98 -1.26 1.03 -4.45
CA SER A 98 -2.44 0.50 -5.10
C SER A 98 -2.39 -1.03 -5.23
N GLU A 99 -1.29 -1.59 -5.73
CA GLU A 99 -1.12 -3.03 -5.95
C GLU A 99 -1.13 -3.83 -4.64
N VAL A 100 -0.41 -3.33 -3.61
CA VAL A 100 -0.39 -3.95 -2.28
C VAL A 100 -1.77 -3.93 -1.66
N THR A 101 -2.47 -2.80 -1.68
CA THR A 101 -3.83 -2.69 -1.13
C THR A 101 -4.79 -3.67 -1.82
N GLU A 102 -4.72 -3.76 -3.14
CA GLU A 102 -5.51 -4.73 -3.94
C GLU A 102 -5.20 -6.18 -3.57
N ALA A 103 -3.94 -6.48 -3.26
CA ALA A 103 -3.48 -7.85 -3.01
C ALA A 103 -3.76 -8.33 -1.59
N VAL A 104 -3.65 -7.44 -0.60
CA VAL A 104 -3.70 -7.85 0.82
C VAL A 104 -5.08 -7.75 1.45
N LEU A 105 -5.96 -6.90 0.91
CA LEU A 105 -7.29 -6.73 1.51
C LEU A 105 -8.30 -7.71 0.92
N PRO A 106 -9.09 -8.38 1.77
CA PRO A 106 -10.20 -9.20 1.31
C PRO A 106 -11.33 -8.34 0.72
N ASP A 107 -12.19 -8.97 -0.09
CA ASP A 107 -13.36 -8.30 -0.65
C ASP A 107 -14.43 -8.11 0.46
N HIS A 108 -15.10 -6.97 0.44
CA HIS A 108 -16.24 -6.63 1.31
C HIS A 108 -15.94 -6.59 2.81
N GLU A 109 -14.67 -6.44 3.21
CA GLU A 109 -14.29 -6.25 4.61
C GLU A 109 -13.83 -4.81 4.84
N ALA A 110 -14.67 -4.01 5.51
CA ALA A 110 -14.36 -2.62 5.82
C ALA A 110 -13.15 -2.50 6.77
N SER A 111 -12.21 -1.64 6.43
CA SER A 111 -11.06 -1.33 7.27
C SER A 111 -10.67 0.14 7.18
N ASP A 112 -11.20 0.96 8.09
CA ASP A 112 -10.83 2.38 8.18
C ASP A 112 -9.31 2.59 8.40
N PRO A 113 -8.60 1.76 9.20
CA PRO A 113 -7.14 1.88 9.31
C PRO A 113 -6.41 1.74 7.97
N ASN A 114 -6.76 0.77 7.13
CA ASN A 114 -6.16 0.58 5.81
C ASN A 114 -6.55 1.70 4.84
N PHE A 115 -7.81 2.17 4.88
CA PHE A 115 -8.26 3.30 4.08
C PHE A 115 -7.44 4.56 4.40
N ARG A 116 -7.30 4.89 5.68
CA ARG A 116 -6.53 6.06 6.15
C ARG A 116 -5.05 5.92 5.85
N LEU A 117 -4.48 4.72 5.99
CA LEU A 117 -3.09 4.47 5.67
C LEU A 117 -2.79 4.75 4.19
N LEU A 118 -3.61 4.21 3.29
CA LEU A 118 -3.47 4.43 1.85
C LEU A 118 -3.58 5.92 1.50
N LEU A 119 -4.62 6.58 2.00
CA LEU A 119 -4.86 8.01 1.72
C LEU A 119 -3.71 8.88 2.24
N LEU A 120 -3.29 8.71 3.51
CA LEU A 120 -2.21 9.46 4.13
C LEU A 120 -0.88 9.28 3.38
N SER A 121 -0.58 8.05 2.95
CA SER A 121 0.66 7.76 2.22
C SER A 121 0.67 8.40 0.84
N ALA A 122 -0.44 8.33 0.11
CA ALA A 122 -0.59 8.98 -1.20
C ALA A 122 -0.50 10.52 -1.08
N GLN A 123 -1.15 11.10 -0.07
CA GLN A 123 -1.08 12.54 0.23
C GLN A 123 0.34 12.98 0.59
N SER A 124 1.09 12.17 1.35
CA SER A 124 2.48 12.45 1.69
C SER A 124 3.36 12.51 0.44
N VAL A 125 3.24 11.54 -0.48
CA VAL A 125 3.98 11.54 -1.75
C VAL A 125 3.62 12.79 -2.57
N LYS A 126 2.33 13.08 -2.74
CA LYS A 126 1.88 14.25 -3.51
C LYS A 126 2.40 15.56 -2.93
N LYS A 127 2.43 15.69 -1.60
CA LYS A 127 2.84 16.91 -0.91
C LYS A 127 4.36 17.13 -0.95
N THR A 128 5.13 16.03 -0.81
CA THR A 128 6.58 16.14 -0.59
C THR A 128 7.40 15.87 -1.84
N GLY A 129 6.88 15.11 -2.81
CA GLY A 129 7.63 14.57 -3.95
C GLY A 129 8.72 13.57 -3.52
N LYS A 130 8.69 13.09 -2.26
CA LYS A 130 9.70 12.22 -1.66
C LYS A 130 9.03 10.92 -1.19
N PRO A 131 9.06 9.88 -2.03
CA PRO A 131 8.27 8.67 -1.77
C PRO A 131 8.85 7.74 -0.71
N GLU A 132 10.16 7.83 -0.37
CA GLU A 132 10.85 6.82 0.43
C GLU A 132 10.26 6.67 1.84
N LEU A 133 9.99 7.79 2.52
CA LEU A 133 9.39 7.77 3.87
C LEU A 133 7.96 7.25 3.82
N ALA A 134 7.19 7.69 2.83
CA ALA A 134 5.81 7.28 2.65
C ALA A 134 5.72 5.77 2.31
N LEU A 135 6.63 5.26 1.46
CA LEU A 135 6.69 3.85 1.09
C LEU A 135 7.06 2.96 2.29
N ALA A 136 8.07 3.37 3.06
CA ALA A 136 8.45 2.63 4.27
C ALA A 136 7.33 2.63 5.32
N TYR A 137 6.68 3.76 5.54
CA TYR A 137 5.56 3.88 6.46
C TYR A 137 4.37 3.01 6.02
N PHE A 138 3.99 3.11 4.75
CA PHE A 138 2.88 2.34 4.18
C PHE A 138 3.12 0.83 4.31
N THR A 139 4.29 0.35 3.87
CA THR A 139 4.60 -1.09 3.89
C THR A 139 4.71 -1.63 5.30
N LEU A 140 5.34 -0.90 6.23
CA LEU A 140 5.44 -1.28 7.65
C LEU A 140 4.06 -1.40 8.30
N TRP A 141 3.20 -0.41 8.10
CA TRP A 141 1.85 -0.43 8.68
C TRP A 141 0.93 -1.45 8.00
N THR A 142 1.09 -1.70 6.70
CA THR A 142 0.37 -2.79 6.01
C THR A 142 0.71 -4.13 6.65
N VAL A 143 2.00 -4.42 6.85
CA VAL A 143 2.47 -5.65 7.51
C VAL A 143 1.96 -5.74 8.94
N LYS A 144 1.96 -4.62 9.69
CA LYS A 144 1.44 -4.57 11.06
C LYS A 144 -0.07 -4.80 11.12
N LEU A 145 -0.84 -4.14 10.28
CA LEU A 145 -2.30 -4.26 10.24
C LEU A 145 -2.75 -5.65 9.77
N GLY A 146 -1.97 -6.28 8.90
CA GLY A 146 -2.16 -7.68 8.48
C GLY A 146 -1.77 -8.71 9.54
N GLY A 147 -1.16 -8.29 10.67
CA GLY A 147 -0.69 -9.22 11.72
C GLY A 147 0.58 -9.98 11.35
N TRP A 148 1.32 -9.55 10.34
CA TRP A 148 2.50 -10.24 9.79
C TRP A 148 3.84 -9.63 10.25
N LEU A 149 3.79 -8.57 11.06
CA LEU A 149 5.01 -7.90 11.51
C LEU A 149 5.77 -8.81 12.50
N PRO A 150 6.97 -9.29 12.13
CA PRO A 150 7.78 -10.04 13.06
C PRO A 150 8.26 -9.15 14.21
N PRO A 151 8.52 -9.69 15.40
CA PRO A 151 9.21 -8.96 16.45
C PRO A 151 10.54 -8.42 15.93
N LEU A 152 10.68 -7.08 15.86
CA LEU A 152 11.90 -6.42 15.37
C LEU A 152 12.95 -6.24 16.45
N ASP A 153 12.62 -6.55 17.69
CA ASP A 153 13.44 -6.38 18.91
C ASP A 153 13.83 -7.70 19.54
N ALA A 154 13.46 -8.84 18.98
CA ALA A 154 13.77 -10.16 19.50
C ALA A 154 14.24 -11.13 18.41
N CYS A 155 15.14 -12.01 18.76
CA CYS A 155 15.60 -13.08 17.86
C CYS A 155 14.62 -14.25 17.86
N ALA A 156 14.06 -14.58 16.71
CA ALA A 156 13.11 -15.69 16.58
C ALA A 156 13.70 -17.06 16.92
N LYS A 157 15.04 -17.24 16.81
CA LYS A 157 15.69 -18.54 17.07
C LYS A 157 16.03 -18.76 18.54
N CYS A 158 16.55 -17.75 19.25
CA CYS A 158 17.03 -17.92 20.64
C CYS A 158 16.23 -17.07 21.66
N GLY A 159 15.23 -16.30 21.22
CA GLY A 159 14.36 -15.50 22.08
C GLY A 159 15.01 -14.26 22.70
N ARG A 160 16.34 -14.04 22.53
CA ARG A 160 16.98 -12.89 23.16
C ARG A 160 16.53 -11.56 22.55
N THR A 161 16.41 -10.56 23.39
CA THR A 161 16.19 -9.18 22.97
C THR A 161 17.43 -8.63 22.24
N LEU A 162 17.21 -7.95 21.12
CA LEU A 162 18.25 -7.26 20.35
C LEU A 162 18.55 -5.91 21.00
N ALA A 163 19.82 -5.59 21.18
CA ALA A 163 20.21 -4.27 21.67
C ALA A 163 19.83 -3.18 20.64
N PRO A 164 19.50 -1.95 21.10
CA PRO A 164 19.15 -0.85 20.18
C PRO A 164 20.25 -0.50 19.17
N SER A 165 21.51 -0.80 19.50
CA SER A 165 22.70 -0.58 18.66
C SER A 165 23.10 -1.80 17.82
N GLU A 166 22.30 -2.87 17.84
CA GLU A 166 22.59 -4.12 17.12
C GLU A 166 21.79 -4.19 15.80
N ALA A 167 22.47 -4.58 14.72
CA ALA A 167 21.80 -4.93 13.46
C ALA A 167 21.11 -6.30 13.59
N ALA A 168 20.03 -6.46 12.83
CA ALA A 168 19.28 -7.71 12.76
C ALA A 168 19.44 -8.36 11.38
N TYR A 169 19.03 -9.62 11.28
CA TYR A 169 19.10 -10.42 10.05
C TYR A 169 17.73 -11.00 9.76
N PHE A 170 17.17 -10.59 8.61
CA PHE A 170 15.82 -10.99 8.21
C PHE A 170 15.85 -12.24 7.33
N SER A 171 15.05 -13.23 7.73
CA SER A 171 14.77 -14.43 6.94
C SER A 171 13.46 -14.25 6.18
N ARG A 172 13.54 -14.18 4.85
CA ARG A 172 12.36 -14.07 4.00
C ARG A 172 11.45 -15.30 4.11
N SER A 173 12.04 -16.51 4.08
CA SER A 173 11.30 -17.78 4.13
C SER A 173 10.59 -18.03 5.46
N ALA A 174 11.12 -17.49 6.58
CA ALA A 174 10.53 -17.63 7.89
C ALA A 174 9.74 -16.37 8.33
N SER A 175 9.75 -15.29 7.54
CA SER A 175 9.26 -13.96 7.95
C SER A 175 9.70 -13.59 9.37
N ALA A 176 11.00 -13.75 9.67
CA ALA A 176 11.51 -13.68 11.03
C ALA A 176 12.84 -12.91 11.11
N VAL A 177 13.08 -12.32 12.27
CA VAL A 177 14.30 -11.58 12.60
C VAL A 177 15.23 -12.44 13.46
N MET A 178 16.54 -12.44 13.16
CA MET A 178 17.57 -13.18 13.89
C MET A 178 18.68 -12.26 14.35
N CYS A 179 19.30 -12.60 15.49
CA CYS A 179 20.49 -11.91 15.99
C CYS A 179 21.76 -12.37 15.25
N GLY A 180 22.88 -11.62 15.41
CA GLY A 180 24.15 -11.92 14.78
C GLY A 180 24.72 -13.31 15.11
N LYS A 181 24.41 -13.85 16.30
CA LYS A 181 24.86 -15.23 16.71
C LYS A 181 24.02 -16.34 16.05
N CYS A 182 22.76 -16.06 15.72
CA CYS A 182 21.84 -17.04 15.16
C CYS A 182 21.67 -16.91 13.64
N ARG A 183 22.34 -15.92 13.02
CA ARG A 183 22.27 -15.71 11.57
C ARG A 183 22.80 -16.93 10.81
N VAL A 184 22.21 -17.17 9.65
CA VAL A 184 22.72 -18.12 8.67
C VAL A 184 23.06 -17.36 7.37
N PRO A 185 23.87 -17.93 6.47
CA PRO A 185 24.16 -17.31 5.17
C PRO A 185 22.88 -17.02 4.39
N GLY A 186 22.87 -15.93 3.60
CA GLY A 186 21.74 -15.56 2.75
C GLY A 186 20.63 -14.74 3.40
N LEU A 187 20.74 -14.41 4.69
CA LEU A 187 19.79 -13.50 5.34
C LEU A 187 20.08 -12.04 4.95
N ARG A 188 19.00 -11.26 4.78
CA ARG A 188 19.11 -9.81 4.56
C ARG A 188 19.45 -9.10 5.86
N VAL A 189 20.44 -8.23 5.83
CA VAL A 189 20.78 -7.39 6.98
C VAL A 189 19.71 -6.30 7.13
N ILE A 190 19.26 -6.05 8.35
CA ILE A 190 18.50 -4.86 8.74
C ILE A 190 19.41 -4.01 9.60
N SER A 191 19.80 -2.86 9.09
CA SER A 191 20.70 -1.94 9.79
C SER A 191 20.06 -1.38 11.07
N VAL A 192 20.90 -0.90 11.98
CA VAL A 192 20.45 -0.17 13.18
C VAL A 192 19.59 1.03 12.81
N ALA A 193 19.93 1.73 11.72
CA ALA A 193 19.17 2.87 11.24
C ALA A 193 17.77 2.45 10.75
N ALA A 194 17.65 1.34 10.01
CA ALA A 194 16.35 0.83 9.55
C ALA A 194 15.47 0.33 10.70
N LEU A 195 16.04 -0.35 11.70
CA LEU A 195 15.32 -0.72 12.93
C LEU A 195 14.86 0.52 13.72
N GLY A 196 15.72 1.54 13.81
CA GLY A 196 15.37 2.83 14.40
C GLY A 196 14.23 3.54 13.65
N ALA A 197 14.27 3.49 12.32
CA ALA A 197 13.20 4.02 11.47
C ALA A 197 11.87 3.30 11.74
N ALA A 198 11.88 1.97 11.80
CA ALA A 198 10.68 1.19 12.11
C ALA A 198 10.07 1.57 13.47
N ARG A 199 10.89 1.70 14.53
CA ARG A 199 10.41 2.12 15.86
C ARG A 199 9.78 3.51 15.84
N LYS A 200 10.40 4.47 15.16
CA LYS A 200 9.85 5.84 15.01
C LYS A 200 8.55 5.84 14.24
N MET A 201 8.48 5.12 13.11
CA MET A 201 7.28 5.02 12.27
C MET A 201 6.12 4.32 12.98
N LEU A 202 6.39 3.43 13.93
CA LEU A 202 5.36 2.79 14.75
C LEU A 202 4.86 3.67 15.90
N ALA A 203 5.66 4.64 16.34
CA ALA A 203 5.33 5.57 17.42
C ALA A 203 4.70 6.89 16.92
N GLU A 204 5.08 7.33 15.71
CA GLU A 204 4.70 8.65 15.19
C GLU A 204 3.86 8.53 13.90
N ARG A 205 3.04 9.56 13.65
CA ARG A 205 2.29 9.68 12.40
C ARG A 205 3.22 10.13 11.27
N LEU A 206 2.93 9.68 10.05
CA LEU A 206 3.73 10.01 8.85
C LEU A 206 3.91 11.51 8.63
N ASP A 207 2.86 12.31 8.89
CA ASP A 207 2.88 13.77 8.70
C ASP A 207 3.80 14.51 9.67
N ARG A 208 4.31 13.85 10.72
CA ARG A 208 5.29 14.36 11.68
C ARG A 208 6.71 13.85 11.45
N ILE A 209 6.88 12.89 10.58
CA ILE A 209 8.19 12.28 10.27
C ILE A 209 8.88 13.08 9.17
N THR A 210 10.14 13.46 9.42
CA THR A 210 10.98 14.20 8.47
C THR A 210 12.22 13.39 8.08
N GLU A 211 12.89 13.78 7.00
CA GLU A 211 14.16 13.16 6.57
C GLU A 211 15.32 13.38 7.57
N GLU A 212 15.24 14.41 8.39
CA GLU A 212 16.18 14.62 9.50
C GLU A 212 16.02 13.55 10.58
N MET A 213 14.80 13.08 10.79
CA MET A 213 14.49 12.04 11.77
C MET A 213 14.79 10.63 11.22
N ILE A 214 14.58 10.40 9.93
CA ILE A 214 14.77 9.12 9.26
C ILE A 214 15.40 9.36 7.89
N GLN A 215 16.64 8.90 7.72
CA GLN A 215 17.33 9.03 6.44
C GLN A 215 16.64 8.20 5.34
N PRO A 216 16.55 8.70 4.09
CA PRO A 216 15.92 8.00 2.97
C PRO A 216 16.49 6.58 2.74
N LYS A 217 17.80 6.40 2.95
CA LYS A 217 18.44 5.08 2.84
C LYS A 217 17.88 4.07 3.85
N ALA A 218 17.69 4.48 5.09
CA ALA A 218 17.11 3.61 6.13
C ALA A 218 15.64 3.30 5.86
N ALA A 219 14.88 4.26 5.33
CA ALA A 219 13.51 4.07 4.90
C ALA A 219 13.41 3.07 3.74
N ARG A 220 14.26 3.20 2.71
CA ARG A 220 14.31 2.24 1.59
C ARG A 220 14.63 0.83 2.06
N GLU A 221 15.66 0.66 2.89
CA GLU A 221 16.03 -0.63 3.46
C GLU A 221 14.87 -1.27 4.23
N LEU A 222 14.14 -0.48 5.02
CA LEU A 222 12.96 -0.95 5.75
C LEU A 222 11.83 -1.36 4.80
N SER A 223 11.52 -0.53 3.80
CA SER A 223 10.47 -0.84 2.83
C SER A 223 10.76 -2.12 2.06
N ASP A 224 12.02 -2.37 1.69
CA ASP A 224 12.43 -3.59 1.00
C ASP A 224 12.16 -4.85 1.84
N VAL A 225 12.47 -4.79 3.15
CA VAL A 225 12.17 -5.90 4.08
C VAL A 225 10.67 -6.10 4.21
N MET A 226 9.90 -5.02 4.36
CA MET A 226 8.44 -5.12 4.49
C MET A 226 7.78 -5.62 3.19
N LEU A 227 8.29 -5.23 2.03
CA LEU A 227 7.83 -5.76 0.74
C LEU A 227 8.13 -7.26 0.60
N ASP A 228 9.29 -7.73 1.11
CA ASP A 228 9.59 -9.18 1.17
C ASP A 228 8.56 -9.93 2.02
N VAL A 229 8.14 -9.37 3.17
CA VAL A 229 7.08 -9.95 4.00
C VAL A 229 5.75 -9.99 3.25
N ILE A 230 5.35 -8.87 2.63
CA ILE A 230 4.10 -8.78 1.87
C ILE A 230 4.06 -9.82 0.75
N GLU A 231 5.11 -9.86 -0.10
CA GLU A 231 5.18 -10.82 -1.21
C GLU A 231 5.15 -12.29 -0.74
N HIS A 232 5.74 -12.58 0.43
CA HIS A 232 5.67 -13.91 1.02
C HIS A 232 4.24 -14.25 1.47
N GLN A 233 3.52 -13.30 2.05
CA GLN A 233 2.14 -13.51 2.53
C GLN A 233 1.12 -13.66 1.40
N ILE A 234 1.30 -12.91 0.31
CA ILE A 234 0.38 -12.98 -0.85
C ILE A 234 0.78 -14.05 -1.86
N ASP A 235 1.90 -14.78 -1.61
CA ASP A 235 2.47 -15.82 -2.47
C ASP A 235 2.67 -15.39 -3.95
N ARG A 236 3.03 -14.12 -4.15
CA ARG A 236 3.34 -13.59 -5.49
C ARG A 236 4.26 -12.37 -5.43
N LYS A 237 4.93 -12.08 -6.56
CA LYS A 237 5.69 -10.87 -6.75
C LYS A 237 4.79 -9.67 -7.05
N LEU A 238 5.20 -8.50 -6.59
CA LEU A 238 4.58 -7.23 -6.91
C LEU A 238 5.18 -6.68 -8.22
N GLN A 239 4.34 -6.47 -9.22
CA GLN A 239 4.78 -5.97 -10.52
C GLN A 239 5.38 -4.56 -10.42
N ALA A 240 4.77 -3.69 -9.61
CA ALA A 240 5.27 -2.35 -9.40
C ALA A 240 6.64 -2.32 -8.69
N ARG A 241 6.97 -3.35 -7.89
CA ARG A 241 8.28 -3.47 -7.23
C ARG A 241 9.41 -3.72 -8.22
N GLU A 242 9.16 -4.49 -9.29
CA GLU A 242 10.17 -4.76 -10.32
C GLU A 242 10.68 -3.46 -10.97
N LEU A 243 9.82 -2.43 -11.02
CA LEU A 243 10.20 -1.12 -11.53
C LEU A 243 11.15 -0.34 -10.59
N LEU A 244 11.14 -0.63 -9.27
CA LEU A 244 12.12 -0.05 -8.32
C LEU A 244 13.51 -0.61 -8.53
N GLU A 245 13.62 -1.85 -8.99
CA GLU A 245 14.88 -2.58 -9.15
C GLU A 245 15.49 -2.37 -10.56
N SER A 246 14.72 -1.83 -11.50
CA SER A 246 15.19 -1.53 -12.84
C SER A 246 15.97 -0.21 -12.84
N PRO A 247 17.25 -0.18 -13.27
CA PRO A 247 17.97 1.08 -13.42
C PRO A 247 17.27 1.94 -14.48
N ALA A 248 17.03 3.21 -14.14
CA ALA A 248 16.52 4.22 -15.05
C ALA A 248 17.57 4.58 -16.12
#